data_9e9f2108fe7f5a3c2e63550279f5bd1c
#
_entry.id   9e9f2108fe7f5a3c2e63550279f5bd1c
#
_cell.length_a   1.000
_cell.length_b   1.000
_cell.length_c   1.000
_cell.angle_alpha   90.00
_cell.angle_beta   90.00
_cell.angle_gamma   90.00
#
_symmetry.space_group_name_H-M   'P 1'
#
loop_
_entity.id
_entity.type
_entity.pdbx_description
1 polymer ?
#
loop_
_entity_poly.entity_id
_entity_poly.type
_entity_poly.pdbx_seq_one_letter_code
_entity_poly.pdbx_strand_id
1 'polypeptide(L)'
;GKEIDGVDDVGGTVSITLSERITLEEQEQMRVCFGVREERFRAGETVYDFAEGRKYLGLIARGSAVIQRIDHQGGRTILEHLESGGVFGEMLMFENVAGDSITVIAEEPCRVWFMQDEHMTRRCEKACAHHSRLVENMFHIMTEKAAALSERVEVLSRRSIREKLLCYFGLLAGQRQKPSFQLPFSLSALADYISADRSAMMRELKKMKDEHLVEVAGRQVTLCAPAR
;
A
#
# COMPACT_ATOMS: atom_id res chain seq x y z
N GLY A 1 6.59 10.84 -31.78
CA GLY A 1 7.76 10.66 -30.93
C GLY A 1 7.81 11.76 -29.91
N LYS A 2 7.35 11.51 -28.70
CA LYS A 2 7.78 12.17 -27.47
C LYS A 2 7.79 11.08 -26.41
N GLU A 3 8.98 10.61 -26.13
CA GLU A 3 9.32 9.89 -24.92
C GLU A 3 8.91 10.75 -23.74
N ILE A 4 8.14 10.19 -22.84
CA ILE A 4 7.92 10.77 -21.52
C ILE A 4 9.01 10.13 -20.65
N ASP A 5 10.16 10.82 -20.60
CA ASP A 5 11.19 10.59 -19.60
C ASP A 5 10.63 10.85 -18.21
N GLY A 6 11.04 10.03 -17.26
CA GLY A 6 11.00 10.33 -15.84
C GLY A 6 9.99 9.51 -15.03
N VAL A 7 10.13 8.20 -15.01
CA VAL A 7 9.84 7.45 -13.79
C VAL A 7 11.17 7.36 -13.05
N ASP A 8 11.37 8.25 -12.10
CA ASP A 8 12.46 8.13 -11.13
C ASP A 8 12.29 6.78 -10.43
N ASP A 9 13.28 5.93 -10.62
CA ASP A 9 13.46 4.62 -9.99
C ASP A 9 13.65 4.82 -8.47
N VAL A 10 12.56 5.06 -7.77
CA VAL A 10 12.51 5.00 -6.32
C VAL A 10 12.36 3.52 -5.98
N GLY A 11 13.51 2.84 -5.87
CA GLY A 11 13.65 1.43 -5.58
C GLY A 11 12.67 0.91 -4.52
N GLY A 12 11.59 0.37 -4.95
CA GLY A 12 10.57 -0.31 -4.18
C GLY A 12 9.96 -1.38 -5.07
N THR A 13 9.52 -2.44 -4.50
CA THR A 13 8.72 -3.51 -5.09
C THR A 13 7.95 -2.97 -6.29
N VAL A 14 8.08 -3.59 -7.46
CA VAL A 14 7.30 -3.22 -8.66
C VAL A 14 5.83 -3.50 -8.32
N SER A 15 5.17 -2.49 -7.77
CA SER A 15 3.74 -2.57 -7.50
C SER A 15 3.02 -2.53 -8.84
N ILE A 16 2.32 -3.60 -9.18
CA ILE A 16 1.50 -3.67 -10.37
C ILE A 16 0.33 -2.71 -10.17
N THR A 17 0.24 -1.69 -11.02
CA THR A 17 -0.90 -0.78 -11.00
C THR A 17 -2.08 -1.41 -11.74
N LEU A 18 -3.30 -1.01 -11.37
CA LEU A 18 -4.52 -1.51 -12.01
C LEU A 18 -4.53 -1.29 -13.54
N SER A 19 -3.85 -0.25 -14.01
CA SER A 19 -3.73 0.12 -15.43
C SER A 19 -2.46 -0.42 -16.11
N GLU A 20 -1.68 -1.26 -15.46
CA GLU A 20 -0.46 -1.79 -16.05
C GLU A 20 -0.75 -2.60 -17.31
N ARG A 21 0.08 -2.40 -18.34
CA ARG A 21 -0.08 -3.00 -19.67
C ARG A 21 -1.39 -2.63 -20.40
N ILE A 22 -2.04 -1.54 -19.96
CA ILE A 22 -3.25 -1.01 -20.58
C ILE A 22 -2.88 0.32 -21.22
N THR A 23 -3.11 0.45 -22.53
CA THR A 23 -2.80 1.69 -23.28
C THR A 23 -3.74 2.82 -22.85
N LEU A 24 -3.35 4.08 -23.13
CA LEU A 24 -4.21 5.23 -22.82
C LEU A 24 -5.58 5.15 -23.52
N GLU A 25 -5.62 4.62 -24.74
CA GLU A 25 -6.86 4.42 -25.48
C GLU A 25 -7.74 3.34 -24.83
N GLU A 26 -7.14 2.24 -24.41
CA GLU A 26 -7.82 1.18 -23.66
C GLU A 26 -8.30 1.69 -22.29
N GLN A 27 -7.53 2.55 -21.61
CA GLN A 27 -7.95 3.18 -20.34
C GLN A 27 -9.20 4.05 -20.52
N GLU A 28 -9.28 4.82 -21.61
CA GLU A 28 -10.46 5.64 -21.88
C GLU A 28 -11.69 4.77 -22.20
N GLN A 29 -11.51 3.70 -22.98
CA GLN A 29 -12.57 2.73 -23.22
C GLN A 29 -13.02 2.03 -21.93
N MET A 30 -12.07 1.68 -21.06
CA MET A 30 -12.36 1.10 -19.74
C MET A 30 -13.14 2.06 -18.85
N ARG A 31 -12.83 3.37 -18.86
CA ARG A 31 -13.58 4.36 -18.08
C ARG A 31 -15.07 4.32 -18.42
N VAL A 32 -15.39 4.15 -19.71
CA VAL A 32 -16.78 4.00 -20.16
C VAL A 32 -17.36 2.64 -19.75
N CYS A 33 -16.63 1.55 -19.98
CA CYS A 33 -17.10 0.19 -19.70
C CYS A 33 -17.32 -0.08 -18.20
N PHE A 34 -16.45 0.46 -17.35
CA PHE A 34 -16.53 0.28 -15.88
C PHE A 34 -17.25 1.42 -15.17
N GLY A 35 -17.79 2.40 -15.91
CA GLY A 35 -18.51 3.52 -15.33
C GLY A 35 -17.61 4.32 -14.36
N VAL A 36 -16.35 4.52 -14.72
CA VAL A 36 -15.38 5.19 -13.87
C VAL A 36 -15.81 6.62 -13.58
N ARG A 37 -15.96 6.96 -12.29
CA ARG A 37 -16.24 8.31 -11.82
C ARG A 37 -14.98 8.87 -11.17
N GLU A 38 -14.49 10.02 -11.64
CA GLU A 38 -13.36 10.72 -11.00
C GLU A 38 -13.87 11.72 -9.99
N GLU A 39 -13.31 11.67 -8.78
CA GLU A 39 -13.55 12.63 -7.71
C GLU A 39 -12.24 13.19 -7.18
N ARG A 40 -12.30 14.40 -6.57
CA ARG A 40 -11.15 15.10 -6.02
C ARG A 40 -11.41 15.38 -4.56
N PHE A 41 -10.37 15.15 -3.76
CA PHE A 41 -10.41 15.33 -2.32
C PHE A 41 -9.26 16.22 -1.87
N ARG A 42 -9.52 17.04 -0.84
CA ARG A 42 -8.49 17.82 -0.14
C ARG A 42 -7.86 16.96 0.95
N ALA A 43 -6.66 17.35 1.38
CA ALA A 43 -6.04 16.74 2.55
C ALA A 43 -7.00 16.75 3.76
N GLY A 44 -7.11 15.61 4.44
CA GLY A 44 -8.00 15.40 5.59
C GLY A 44 -9.45 15.05 5.24
N GLU A 45 -9.87 15.12 3.99
CA GLU A 45 -11.23 14.73 3.59
C GLU A 45 -11.38 13.19 3.57
N THR A 46 -12.58 12.72 3.95
CA THR A 46 -12.94 11.31 3.83
C THR A 46 -13.19 10.98 2.37
N VAL A 47 -12.36 10.11 1.82
CA VAL A 47 -12.44 9.61 0.45
C VAL A 47 -13.50 8.52 0.35
N TYR A 48 -13.55 7.65 1.35
CA TYR A 48 -14.46 6.51 1.38
C TYR A 48 -14.74 6.08 2.80
N ASP A 49 -16.01 5.75 3.09
CA ASP A 49 -16.44 5.18 4.35
C ASP A 49 -17.04 3.80 4.10
N PHE A 50 -16.41 2.77 4.66
CA PHE A 50 -16.85 1.40 4.50
C PHE A 50 -18.21 1.10 5.18
N ALA A 51 -18.62 1.94 6.15
CA ALA A 51 -19.92 1.80 6.80
C ALA A 51 -21.10 2.22 5.90
N GLU A 52 -20.87 3.04 4.86
CA GLU A 52 -21.93 3.50 3.97
C GLU A 52 -22.52 2.41 3.05
N GLY A 53 -21.94 1.19 3.07
CA GLY A 53 -22.46 0.03 2.33
C GLY A 53 -22.39 0.13 0.81
N ARG A 54 -21.74 1.16 0.28
CA ARG A 54 -21.53 1.33 -1.17
C ARG A 54 -20.36 0.46 -1.62
N LYS A 55 -20.58 -0.39 -2.59
CA LYS A 55 -19.54 -1.28 -3.12
C LYS A 55 -18.84 -0.62 -4.30
N TYR A 56 -17.75 0.09 -4.01
CA TYR A 56 -16.88 0.67 -5.03
C TYR A 56 -15.45 0.20 -4.84
N LEU A 57 -14.78 -0.08 -5.96
CA LEU A 57 -13.34 -0.14 -6.01
C LEU A 57 -12.82 1.28 -6.26
N GLY A 58 -11.92 1.77 -5.43
CA GLY A 58 -11.25 3.04 -5.58
C GLY A 58 -9.80 2.86 -6.01
N LEU A 59 -9.33 3.71 -6.93
CA LEU A 59 -7.94 3.80 -7.36
C LEU A 59 -7.46 5.23 -7.10
N ILE A 60 -6.36 5.38 -6.38
CA ILE A 60 -5.68 6.67 -6.22
C ILE A 60 -4.99 7.01 -7.56
N ALA A 61 -5.61 7.88 -8.35
CA ALA A 61 -5.03 8.30 -9.64
C ALA A 61 -3.90 9.32 -9.45
N ARG A 62 -3.93 10.11 -8.37
CA ARG A 62 -2.88 11.07 -7.99
C ARG A 62 -3.01 11.43 -6.52
N GLY A 63 -1.87 11.68 -5.84
CA GLY A 63 -1.81 12.01 -4.43
C GLY A 63 -1.70 10.78 -3.55
N SER A 64 -2.03 10.91 -2.28
CA SER A 64 -1.96 9.82 -1.30
C SER A 64 -3.13 9.82 -0.32
N ALA A 65 -3.44 8.66 0.21
CA ALA A 65 -4.48 8.44 1.21
C ALA A 65 -4.07 7.35 2.20
N VAL A 66 -4.76 7.26 3.32
CA VAL A 66 -4.59 6.16 4.29
C VAL A 66 -5.90 5.43 4.49
N ILE A 67 -5.82 4.11 4.58
CA ILE A 67 -6.89 3.30 5.14
C ILE A 67 -6.66 3.26 6.65
N GLN A 68 -7.63 3.72 7.40
CA GLN A 68 -7.57 3.75 8.86
C GLN A 68 -8.79 3.12 9.50
N ARG A 69 -8.60 2.60 10.69
CA ARG A 69 -9.64 2.16 11.59
C ARG A 69 -9.70 3.09 12.80
N ILE A 70 -10.90 3.46 13.19
CA ILE A 70 -11.15 4.17 14.45
C ILE A 70 -11.93 3.22 15.36
N ASP A 71 -11.38 2.94 16.53
CA ASP A 71 -12.04 2.10 17.52
C ASP A 71 -13.10 2.91 18.33
N HIS A 72 -13.87 2.19 19.13
CA HIS A 72 -14.92 2.79 19.96
C HIS A 72 -14.39 3.74 21.06
N GLN A 73 -13.08 3.77 21.32
CA GLN A 73 -12.43 4.70 22.26
C GLN A 73 -11.81 5.90 21.55
N GLY A 74 -11.93 5.98 20.21
CA GLY A 74 -11.31 7.02 19.37
C GLY A 74 -9.85 6.73 19.03
N GLY A 75 -9.32 5.55 19.38
CA GLY A 75 -7.97 5.12 18.99
C GLY A 75 -7.90 4.91 17.49
N ARG A 76 -6.91 5.55 16.85
CA ARG A 76 -6.67 5.48 15.41
C ARG A 76 -5.60 4.44 15.09
N THR A 77 -5.90 3.51 14.19
CA THR A 77 -4.93 2.56 13.64
C THR A 77 -4.84 2.73 12.14
N ILE A 78 -3.66 3.01 11.61
CA ILE A 78 -3.40 3.02 10.17
C ILE A 78 -3.24 1.57 9.72
N LEU A 79 -4.07 1.16 8.77
CA LEU A 79 -4.05 -0.18 8.20
C LEU A 79 -3.14 -0.23 6.97
N GLU A 80 -3.24 0.77 6.09
CA GLU A 80 -2.50 0.83 4.83
C GLU A 80 -2.28 2.28 4.40
N HIS A 81 -1.12 2.58 3.81
CA HIS A 81 -0.86 3.82 3.07
C HIS A 81 -1.04 3.55 1.58
N LEU A 82 -1.79 4.42 0.92
CA LEU A 82 -2.09 4.35 -0.50
C LEU A 82 -1.44 5.53 -1.22
N GLU A 83 -0.54 5.24 -2.13
CA GLU A 83 0.06 6.21 -3.05
C GLU A 83 -0.65 6.15 -4.42
N SER A 84 -0.19 6.94 -5.38
CA SER A 84 -0.69 6.87 -6.75
C SER A 84 -0.56 5.45 -7.32
N GLY A 85 -1.64 4.90 -7.84
CA GLY A 85 -1.79 3.49 -8.23
C GLY A 85 -2.35 2.59 -7.14
N GLY A 86 -2.40 3.04 -5.88
CA GLY A 86 -2.97 2.29 -4.77
C GLY A 86 -4.47 2.05 -4.93
N VAL A 87 -4.93 0.86 -4.55
CA VAL A 87 -6.32 0.41 -4.70
C VAL A 87 -6.92 0.15 -3.33
N PHE A 88 -8.18 0.50 -3.15
CA PHE A 88 -8.97 0.21 -1.95
C PHE A 88 -10.39 -0.24 -2.34
N GLY A 89 -11.10 -0.85 -1.39
CA GLY A 89 -12.46 -1.33 -1.59
C GLY A 89 -12.55 -2.74 -2.19
N GLU A 90 -11.43 -3.37 -2.54
CA GLU A 90 -11.37 -4.72 -3.09
C GLU A 90 -11.98 -5.77 -2.13
N MET A 91 -11.86 -5.56 -0.82
CA MET A 91 -12.42 -6.48 0.18
C MET A 91 -13.94 -6.45 0.24
N LEU A 92 -14.57 -5.35 -0.19
CA LEU A 92 -16.03 -5.19 -0.21
C LEU A 92 -16.69 -5.87 -1.42
N MET A 93 -15.91 -6.27 -2.41
CA MET A 93 -16.40 -7.05 -3.54
C MET A 93 -16.84 -8.46 -3.14
N PHE A 94 -16.39 -8.93 -1.97
CA PHE A 94 -16.79 -10.20 -1.38
C PHE A 94 -17.78 -9.94 -0.25
N GLU A 95 -18.96 -10.56 -0.31
CA GLU A 95 -19.99 -10.43 0.73
C GLU A 95 -19.45 -10.81 2.12
N ASN A 96 -19.84 -10.05 3.16
CA ASN A 96 -19.57 -10.29 4.58
C ASN A 96 -18.24 -9.78 5.16
N VAL A 97 -17.63 -8.74 4.63
CA VAL A 97 -16.56 -8.05 5.37
C VAL A 97 -17.18 -6.97 6.25
N ALA A 98 -17.13 -7.16 7.58
CA ALA A 98 -17.51 -6.13 8.53
C ALA A 98 -16.49 -4.96 8.43
N GLY A 99 -16.95 -3.81 7.91
CA GLY A 99 -16.11 -2.63 7.69
C GLY A 99 -16.51 -1.41 8.49
N ASP A 100 -17.31 -1.58 9.54
CA ASP A 100 -18.08 -0.53 10.20
C ASP A 100 -17.27 0.63 10.79
N SER A 101 -15.96 0.49 10.92
CA SER A 101 -15.10 1.53 11.50
C SER A 101 -13.90 1.85 10.62
N ILE A 102 -13.93 1.46 9.35
CA ILE A 102 -12.82 1.66 8.43
C ILE A 102 -13.16 2.79 7.47
N THR A 103 -12.22 3.73 7.30
CA THR A 103 -12.35 4.86 6.37
C THR A 103 -11.07 5.03 5.57
N VAL A 104 -11.19 5.61 4.38
CA VAL A 104 -10.07 6.09 3.58
C VAL A 104 -10.02 7.60 3.71
N ILE A 105 -8.90 8.15 4.15
CA ILE A 105 -8.69 9.59 4.35
C ILE A 105 -7.58 10.06 3.42
N ALA A 106 -7.80 11.15 2.71
CA ALA A 106 -6.77 11.79 1.92
C ALA A 106 -5.67 12.37 2.82
N GLU A 107 -4.40 11.98 2.63
CA GLU A 107 -3.25 12.58 3.35
C GLU A 107 -2.82 13.90 2.70
N GLU A 108 -2.94 13.98 1.39
CA GLU A 108 -2.71 15.17 0.59
C GLU A 108 -3.81 15.31 -0.48
N PRO A 109 -3.90 16.44 -1.21
CA PRO A 109 -4.89 16.59 -2.27
C PRO A 109 -4.78 15.44 -3.28
N CYS A 110 -5.84 14.66 -3.43
CA CYS A 110 -5.82 13.48 -4.28
C CYS A 110 -6.96 13.45 -5.29
N ARG A 111 -6.75 12.72 -6.37
CA ARG A 111 -7.76 12.32 -7.36
C ARG A 111 -7.98 10.83 -7.27
N VAL A 112 -9.24 10.44 -7.21
CA VAL A 112 -9.64 9.04 -7.05
C VAL A 112 -10.59 8.64 -8.17
N TRP A 113 -10.37 7.49 -8.72
CA TRP A 113 -11.27 6.84 -9.66
C TRP A 113 -12.07 5.79 -8.94
N PHE A 114 -13.40 5.91 -9.01
CA PHE A 114 -14.32 4.93 -8.45
C PHE A 114 -14.93 4.09 -9.55
N MET A 115 -14.96 2.78 -9.33
CA MET A 115 -15.56 1.78 -10.21
C MET A 115 -16.57 0.97 -9.42
N GLN A 116 -17.75 0.70 -10.00
CA GLN A 116 -18.76 -0.14 -9.37
C GLN A 116 -18.39 -1.62 -9.53
N ASP A 117 -18.62 -2.41 -8.47
CA ASP A 117 -18.36 -3.86 -8.45
C ASP A 117 -19.13 -4.61 -9.54
N GLU A 118 -20.38 -4.21 -9.80
CA GLU A 118 -21.22 -4.82 -10.82
C GLU A 118 -20.57 -4.80 -12.22
N HIS A 119 -19.86 -3.73 -12.55
CA HIS A 119 -19.18 -3.61 -13.84
C HIS A 119 -17.90 -4.46 -13.93
N MET A 120 -17.33 -4.84 -12.81
CA MET A 120 -16.12 -5.68 -12.77
C MET A 120 -16.45 -7.17 -12.81
N THR A 121 -17.55 -7.57 -12.18
CA THR A 121 -17.97 -8.98 -12.07
C THR A 121 -18.80 -9.45 -13.25
N ARG A 122 -19.49 -8.56 -13.96
CA ARG A 122 -20.24 -8.92 -15.17
C ARG A 122 -19.31 -9.13 -16.35
N ARG A 123 -19.46 -10.25 -17.02
CA ARG A 123 -18.80 -10.47 -18.31
C ARG A 123 -19.23 -9.38 -19.29
N CYS A 124 -18.26 -8.64 -19.83
CA CYS A 124 -18.50 -7.75 -20.95
C CYS A 124 -19.02 -8.58 -22.13
N GLU A 125 -20.16 -8.22 -22.71
CA GLU A 125 -20.73 -8.91 -23.87
C GLU A 125 -19.75 -8.95 -25.07
N LYS A 126 -18.80 -8.02 -25.11
CA LYS A 126 -17.77 -7.92 -26.17
C LYS A 126 -16.50 -8.73 -25.84
N ALA A 127 -16.42 -9.43 -24.71
CA ALA A 127 -15.25 -10.21 -24.26
C ALA A 127 -13.90 -9.50 -24.55
N CYS A 128 -13.82 -8.22 -24.21
CA CYS A 128 -12.69 -7.39 -24.58
C CYS A 128 -11.41 -7.78 -23.80
N ALA A 129 -10.26 -7.76 -24.47
CA ALA A 129 -8.96 -8.17 -23.92
C ALA A 129 -8.55 -7.34 -22.68
N HIS A 130 -8.95 -6.06 -22.62
CA HIS A 130 -8.64 -5.20 -21.49
C HIS A 130 -9.42 -5.56 -20.21
N HIS A 131 -10.60 -6.19 -20.32
CA HIS A 131 -11.31 -6.72 -19.15
C HIS A 131 -10.52 -7.85 -18.48
N SER A 132 -9.98 -8.78 -19.28
CA SER A 132 -9.13 -9.86 -18.75
C SER A 132 -7.87 -9.32 -18.10
N ARG A 133 -7.22 -8.31 -18.69
CA ARG A 133 -6.04 -7.66 -18.10
C ARG A 133 -6.36 -6.96 -16.77
N LEU A 134 -7.50 -6.29 -16.68
CA LEU A 134 -7.92 -5.69 -15.42
C LEU A 134 -8.08 -6.72 -14.32
N VAL A 135 -8.73 -7.85 -14.62
CA VAL A 135 -8.91 -8.96 -13.66
C VAL A 135 -7.55 -9.55 -13.27
N GLU A 136 -6.63 -9.74 -14.22
CA GLU A 136 -5.27 -10.18 -13.95
C GLU A 136 -4.53 -9.20 -13.02
N ASN A 137 -4.58 -7.90 -13.34
CA ASN A 137 -3.95 -6.87 -12.51
C ASN A 137 -4.56 -6.82 -11.10
N MET A 138 -5.87 -6.95 -10.97
CA MET A 138 -6.54 -7.08 -9.67
C MET A 138 -6.03 -8.29 -8.87
N PHE A 139 -5.90 -9.44 -9.53
CA PHE A 139 -5.39 -10.64 -8.88
C PHE A 139 -3.97 -10.45 -8.38
N HIS A 140 -3.11 -9.80 -9.16
CA HIS A 140 -1.75 -9.47 -8.75
C HIS A 140 -1.74 -8.52 -7.55
N ILE A 141 -2.55 -7.44 -7.58
CA ILE A 141 -2.67 -6.50 -6.46
C ILE A 141 -3.10 -7.22 -5.18
N MET A 142 -4.10 -8.09 -5.26
CA MET A 142 -4.56 -8.87 -4.11
C MET A 142 -3.47 -9.80 -3.58
N THR A 143 -2.70 -10.43 -4.47
CA THR A 143 -1.58 -11.30 -4.08
C THR A 143 -0.48 -10.50 -3.37
N GLU A 144 -0.12 -9.32 -3.88
CA GLU A 144 0.85 -8.43 -3.26
C GLU A 144 0.39 -7.96 -1.86
N LYS A 145 -0.88 -7.56 -1.74
CA LYS A 145 -1.45 -7.17 -0.45
C LYS A 145 -1.45 -8.33 0.54
N ALA A 146 -1.79 -9.54 0.11
CA ALA A 146 -1.74 -10.74 0.95
C ALA A 146 -0.31 -11.06 1.39
N ALA A 147 0.67 -10.94 0.51
CA ALA A 147 2.08 -11.11 0.83
C ALA A 147 2.55 -10.07 1.86
N ALA A 148 2.23 -8.79 1.66
CA ALA A 148 2.58 -7.72 2.59
C ALA A 148 1.96 -7.91 3.98
N LEU A 149 0.71 -8.37 4.05
CA LEU A 149 0.07 -8.75 5.32
C LEU A 149 0.78 -9.92 5.99
N SER A 150 1.17 -10.93 5.24
CA SER A 150 1.91 -12.10 5.73
C SER A 150 3.27 -11.71 6.32
N GLU A 151 4.02 -10.85 5.62
CA GLU A 151 5.28 -10.28 6.10
C GLU A 151 5.09 -9.47 7.39
N ARG A 152 4.04 -8.65 7.44
CA ARG A 152 3.73 -7.87 8.65
C ARG A 152 3.40 -8.78 9.83
N VAL A 153 2.63 -9.85 9.62
CA VAL A 153 2.35 -10.85 10.66
C VAL A 153 3.65 -11.49 11.14
N GLU A 154 4.56 -11.84 10.24
CA GLU A 154 5.86 -12.40 10.60
C GLU A 154 6.65 -11.44 11.49
N VAL A 155 6.75 -10.16 11.12
CA VAL A 155 7.43 -9.13 11.92
C VAL A 155 6.78 -8.95 13.29
N LEU A 156 5.45 -8.84 13.34
CA LEU A 156 4.71 -8.63 14.58
C LEU A 156 4.76 -9.84 15.53
N SER A 157 4.97 -11.04 15.01
CA SER A 157 5.11 -12.27 15.79
C SER A 157 6.44 -12.34 16.57
N ARG A 158 7.41 -11.48 16.25
CA ARG A 158 8.67 -11.40 17.01
C ARG A 158 8.44 -10.79 18.37
N ARG A 159 9.17 -11.28 19.38
CA ARG A 159 8.93 -10.92 20.80
C ARG A 159 9.48 -9.56 21.17
N SER A 160 10.67 -9.20 20.67
CA SER A 160 11.37 -7.96 21.02
C SER A 160 11.37 -6.97 19.86
N ILE A 161 11.53 -5.67 20.18
CA ILE A 161 11.69 -4.61 19.18
C ILE A 161 12.89 -4.91 18.27
N ARG A 162 14.00 -5.40 18.84
CA ARG A 162 15.19 -5.82 18.10
C ARG A 162 14.88 -6.89 17.06
N GLU A 163 14.21 -7.95 17.47
CA GLU A 163 13.85 -9.04 16.57
C GLU A 163 12.89 -8.58 15.47
N LYS A 164 11.94 -7.70 15.80
CA LYS A 164 11.03 -7.10 14.82
C LYS A 164 11.79 -6.28 13.77
N LEU A 165 12.72 -5.42 14.22
CA LEU A 165 13.56 -4.61 13.33
C LEU A 165 14.44 -5.49 12.45
N LEU A 166 15.14 -6.48 13.00
CA LEU A 166 15.99 -7.38 12.23
C LEU A 166 15.18 -8.20 11.23
N CYS A 167 14.01 -8.68 11.62
CA CYS A 167 13.10 -9.40 10.72
C CYS A 167 12.69 -8.52 9.55
N TYR A 168 12.19 -7.31 9.81
CA TYR A 168 11.74 -6.39 8.77
C TYR A 168 12.88 -5.96 7.85
N PHE A 169 14.03 -5.61 8.41
CA PHE A 169 15.22 -5.24 7.61
C PHE A 169 15.73 -6.42 6.77
N GLY A 170 15.66 -7.63 7.31
CA GLY A 170 16.00 -8.87 6.58
C GLY A 170 15.08 -9.11 5.39
N LEU A 171 13.76 -8.90 5.55
CA LEU A 171 12.78 -9.00 4.46
C LEU A 171 13.10 -7.97 3.36
N LEU A 172 13.32 -6.70 3.72
CA LEU A 172 13.66 -5.66 2.74
C LEU A 172 14.99 -5.92 2.02
N ALA A 173 16.00 -6.39 2.73
CA ALA A 173 17.29 -6.74 2.14
C ALA A 173 17.17 -7.94 1.17
N GLY A 174 16.37 -8.94 1.54
CA GLY A 174 16.06 -10.12 0.73
C GLY A 174 15.33 -9.76 -0.57
N GLN A 175 14.28 -8.95 -0.47
CA GLN A 175 13.53 -8.48 -1.65
C GLN A 175 14.40 -7.72 -2.64
N ARG A 176 15.35 -6.91 -2.14
CA ARG A 176 16.24 -6.10 -2.97
C ARG A 176 17.56 -6.80 -3.34
N GLN A 177 17.79 -7.98 -2.78
CA GLN A 177 19.06 -8.73 -2.94
C GLN A 177 20.30 -7.88 -2.61
N LYS A 178 20.16 -6.93 -1.67
CA LYS A 178 21.22 -6.01 -1.23
C LYS A 178 21.09 -5.78 0.27
N PRO A 179 22.21 -5.71 1.00
CA PRO A 179 22.19 -5.42 2.44
C PRO A 179 21.82 -3.97 2.75
N SER A 180 21.90 -3.07 1.77
CA SER A 180 21.60 -1.64 1.92
C SER A 180 20.35 -1.28 1.13
N PHE A 181 19.41 -0.60 1.81
CA PHE A 181 18.11 -0.24 1.25
C PHE A 181 17.56 1.04 1.89
N GLN A 182 16.62 1.66 1.20
CA GLN A 182 15.86 2.79 1.73
C GLN A 182 14.54 2.29 2.31
N LEU A 183 14.21 2.74 3.54
CA LEU A 183 12.90 2.49 4.14
C LEU A 183 11.79 3.14 3.30
N PRO A 184 10.67 2.45 3.03
CA PRO A 184 9.57 3.01 2.27
C PRO A 184 8.87 4.16 3.01
N PHE A 185 9.03 4.25 4.31
CA PHE A 185 8.40 5.26 5.17
C PHE A 185 9.38 5.82 6.22
N SER A 186 8.94 6.81 6.98
CA SER A 186 9.74 7.45 8.05
C SER A 186 9.98 6.50 9.23
N LEU A 187 10.98 6.81 10.07
CA LEU A 187 11.23 6.06 11.31
C LEU A 187 10.03 6.12 12.29
N SER A 188 9.22 7.18 12.24
CA SER A 188 7.99 7.23 13.04
C SER A 188 6.98 6.21 12.54
N ALA A 189 6.73 6.16 11.25
CA ALA A 189 5.83 5.17 10.64
C ALA A 189 6.38 3.73 10.79
N LEU A 190 7.71 3.55 10.85
CA LEU A 190 8.31 2.25 11.18
C LEU A 190 7.93 1.78 12.59
N ALA A 191 7.93 2.68 13.58
CA ALA A 191 7.51 2.33 14.94
C ALA A 191 6.03 1.88 14.96
N ASP A 192 5.16 2.60 14.25
CA ASP A 192 3.75 2.22 14.10
C ASP A 192 3.61 0.87 13.37
N TYR A 193 4.39 0.66 12.30
CA TYR A 193 4.37 -0.58 11.51
C TYR A 193 4.71 -1.81 12.36
N ILE A 194 5.75 -1.71 13.23
CA ILE A 194 6.16 -2.82 14.11
C ILE A 194 5.39 -2.84 15.45
N SER A 195 4.40 -1.97 15.63
CA SER A 195 3.64 -1.79 16.87
C SER A 195 4.55 -1.63 18.10
N ALA A 196 5.41 -0.60 18.07
CA ALA A 196 6.35 -0.27 19.14
C ALA A 196 6.28 1.22 19.49
N ASP A 197 6.54 1.55 20.76
CA ASP A 197 6.78 2.94 21.15
C ASP A 197 8.00 3.50 20.41
N ARG A 198 7.84 4.70 19.81
CA ARG A 198 8.88 5.34 19.01
C ARG A 198 10.18 5.53 19.79
N SER A 199 10.09 6.00 21.04
CA SER A 199 11.26 6.26 21.86
C SER A 199 11.99 4.96 22.24
N ALA A 200 11.22 3.89 22.50
CA ALA A 200 11.78 2.57 22.77
C ALA A 200 12.46 1.99 21.52
N MET A 201 11.82 2.11 20.36
CA MET A 201 12.41 1.69 19.09
C MET A 201 13.71 2.45 18.78
N MET A 202 13.71 3.78 18.95
CA MET A 202 14.92 4.58 18.69
C MET A 202 16.08 4.24 19.63
N ARG A 203 15.79 3.95 20.90
CA ARG A 203 16.81 3.47 21.85
C ARG A 203 17.39 2.13 21.42
N GLU A 204 16.54 1.20 20.98
CA GLU A 204 16.99 -0.11 20.52
C GLU A 204 17.79 -0.01 19.23
N LEU A 205 17.33 0.81 18.29
CA LEU A 205 18.03 1.06 17.03
C LEU A 205 19.42 1.66 17.26
N LYS A 206 19.56 2.57 18.26
CA LYS A 206 20.87 3.09 18.68
C LYS A 206 21.79 1.97 19.18
N LYS A 207 21.31 1.08 20.06
CA LYS A 207 22.09 -0.08 20.53
C LYS A 207 22.53 -0.97 19.38
N MET A 208 21.64 -1.26 18.43
CA MET A 208 21.97 -2.06 17.26
C MET A 208 23.06 -1.40 16.40
N LYS A 209 23.08 -0.06 16.31
CA LYS A 209 24.18 0.69 15.66
C LYS A 209 25.48 0.57 16.43
N ASP A 210 25.44 0.76 17.74
CA ASP A 210 26.62 0.66 18.61
C ASP A 210 27.22 -0.77 18.58
N GLU A 211 26.38 -1.79 18.37
CA GLU A 211 26.78 -3.19 18.21
C GLU A 211 27.16 -3.55 16.74
N HIS A 212 27.19 -2.59 15.84
CA HIS A 212 27.49 -2.77 14.41
C HIS A 212 26.61 -3.81 13.69
N LEU A 213 25.36 -3.97 14.11
CA LEU A 213 24.37 -4.83 13.43
C LEU A 213 23.72 -4.11 12.27
N VAL A 214 23.56 -2.79 12.39
CA VAL A 214 22.93 -1.93 11.36
C VAL A 214 23.61 -0.57 11.31
N GLU A 215 23.63 0.02 10.12
CA GLU A 215 23.89 1.44 9.91
C GLU A 215 22.60 2.12 9.47
N VAL A 216 22.30 3.30 10.03
CA VAL A 216 21.09 4.06 9.71
C VAL A 216 21.44 5.52 9.54
N ALA A 217 21.14 6.05 8.35
CA ALA A 217 21.29 7.46 8.00
C ALA A 217 19.96 7.95 7.37
N GLY A 218 19.15 8.68 8.16
CA GLY A 218 17.80 9.05 7.75
C GLY A 218 16.93 7.83 7.48
N ARG A 219 16.51 7.63 6.23
CA ARG A 219 15.75 6.45 5.78
C ARG A 219 16.64 5.35 5.19
N GLN A 220 17.92 5.62 4.98
CA GLN A 220 18.85 4.61 4.49
C GLN A 220 19.26 3.68 5.61
N VAL A 221 19.12 2.38 5.39
CA VAL A 221 19.51 1.32 6.32
C VAL A 221 20.45 0.35 5.62
N THR A 222 21.50 -0.06 6.33
CA THR A 222 22.41 -1.12 5.87
C THR A 222 22.50 -2.18 6.96
N LEU A 223 22.21 -3.43 6.62
CA LEU A 223 22.49 -4.57 7.50
C LEU A 223 23.99 -4.89 7.44
N CYS A 224 24.63 -4.86 8.60
CA CYS A 224 26.02 -5.27 8.72
C CYS A 224 26.08 -6.80 8.84
N ALA A 225 26.99 -7.44 8.13
CA ALA A 225 27.22 -8.86 8.33
C ALA A 225 27.70 -9.10 9.77
N PRO A 226 27.19 -10.12 10.48
CA PRO A 226 27.72 -10.45 11.79
C PRO A 226 29.22 -10.70 11.67
N ALA A 227 30.01 -10.04 12.50
CA ALA A 227 31.45 -10.34 12.59
C ALA A 227 31.58 -11.85 12.87
N ARG A 228 32.27 -12.57 11.98
CA ARG A 228 32.53 -13.99 12.11
C ARG A 228 33.49 -14.24 13.29
#